data_e7898ba79437f7a19d467bc6fe6d4e96
#
_entry.id   e7898ba79437f7a19d467bc6fe6d4e96
#
_cell.length_a   1.000
_cell.length_b   1.000
_cell.length_c   1.000
_cell.angle_alpha   90.00
_cell.angle_beta   90.00
_cell.angle_gamma   90.00
#
_symmetry.space_group_name_H-M   'P 1'
#
loop_
_entity.id
_entity.type
_entity.pdbx_description
1 polymer ?
#
loop_
_entity_poly.entity_id
_entity_poly.type
_entity_poly.pdbx_seq_one_letter_code
_entity_poly.pdbx_strand_id
1 'polypeptide(L)'
;AGVLEQVTMDLLARAGVDTRAKAEGLPHDGIELLFKGARHRIDMHGLTGGKQVTVYGQTEVTRDLMEARTAEGLTTIYSAANVSLHDFDSAKPRVRYEKDGQTHEIECDFIAGCDGYHGVSRASVPADAIQTYEKVYPFGWLGVLADVPPVSHELIYANTERGFALCSMRSATRSRYYVQVPTEERVENWSDEAFWNELRARLDPEARERLVTGPSLEKSIAPLRSFVAEPMRFGSLFLAGDAAHIVPPTGAKGLNLATADVGYLSRALEIFYNEKSASALDRYSDLCLRRVWKAERFSWWFTSL
;
A
#
# COMPACT_ATOMS: atom_id res chain seq x y z
N ALA A 1 -3.50 -1.87 -4.72
CA ALA A 1 -3.06 -0.48 -4.81
C ALA A 1 -2.46 -0.22 -6.20
N GLY A 2 -2.32 1.04 -6.56
CA GLY A 2 -1.86 1.42 -7.89
C GLY A 2 -1.80 2.95 -8.05
N VAL A 3 -1.75 3.67 -6.93
CA VAL A 3 -1.58 5.12 -6.90
C VAL A 3 -0.27 5.42 -6.18
N LEU A 4 0.73 5.84 -6.93
CA LEU A 4 2.07 6.15 -6.44
C LEU A 4 2.18 7.65 -6.16
N GLU A 5 2.57 8.00 -4.95
CA GLU A 5 2.94 9.38 -4.61
C GLU A 5 4.34 9.72 -5.10
N GLN A 6 4.67 11.00 -5.13
CA GLN A 6 5.99 11.49 -5.57
C GLN A 6 7.14 10.78 -4.82
N VAL A 7 7.01 10.55 -3.52
CA VAL A 7 8.05 9.85 -2.74
C VAL A 7 8.34 8.45 -3.24
N THR A 8 7.32 7.74 -3.73
CA THR A 8 7.48 6.40 -4.32
C THR A 8 8.17 6.50 -5.67
N MET A 9 7.74 7.42 -6.53
CA MET A 9 8.37 7.65 -7.84
C MET A 9 9.84 8.06 -7.69
N ASP A 10 10.16 8.93 -6.72
CA ASP A 10 11.54 9.35 -6.43
C ASP A 10 12.41 8.17 -5.95
N LEU A 11 11.86 7.24 -5.15
CA LEU A 11 12.60 6.07 -4.71
C LEU A 11 12.82 5.06 -5.86
N LEU A 12 11.82 4.85 -6.71
CA LEU A 12 11.97 4.02 -7.92
C LEU A 12 13.04 4.60 -8.86
N ALA A 13 13.07 5.93 -9.03
CA ALA A 13 14.09 6.60 -9.81
C ALA A 13 15.49 6.42 -9.19
N ARG A 14 15.63 6.56 -7.87
CA ARG A 14 16.88 6.31 -7.15
C ARG A 14 17.36 4.87 -7.29
N ALA A 15 16.43 3.92 -7.33
CA ALA A 15 16.72 2.50 -7.56
C ALA A 15 16.94 2.14 -9.04
N GLY A 16 16.78 3.10 -9.97
CA GLY A 16 16.97 2.86 -11.41
C GLY A 16 15.86 2.02 -12.06
N VAL A 17 14.68 1.93 -11.43
CA VAL A 17 13.57 1.06 -11.88
C VAL A 17 12.31 1.84 -12.26
N ASP A 18 12.42 3.13 -12.56
CA ASP A 18 11.30 4.01 -12.86
C ASP A 18 10.95 4.15 -14.34
N THR A 19 11.71 3.53 -15.24
CA THR A 19 11.59 3.72 -16.69
C THR A 19 10.18 3.37 -17.21
N ARG A 20 9.66 2.20 -16.84
CA ARG A 20 8.29 1.80 -17.24
C ARG A 20 7.23 2.61 -16.50
N ALA A 21 7.42 2.88 -15.21
CA ALA A 21 6.48 3.68 -14.45
C ALA A 21 6.34 5.11 -15.03
N LYS A 22 7.42 5.69 -15.58
CA LYS A 22 7.37 6.97 -16.30
C LYS A 22 6.73 6.89 -17.68
N ALA A 23 6.90 5.78 -18.40
CA ALA A 23 6.40 5.61 -19.76
C ALA A 23 4.91 5.21 -19.79
N GLU A 24 4.48 4.35 -18.87
CA GLU A 24 3.15 3.72 -18.85
C GLU A 24 2.25 4.26 -17.74
N GLY A 25 2.82 4.88 -16.72
CA GLY A 25 2.08 5.45 -15.60
C GLY A 25 1.20 6.61 -16.04
N LEU A 26 0.06 6.78 -15.38
CA LEU A 26 -0.92 7.81 -15.70
C LEU A 26 -0.86 8.88 -14.60
N PRO A 27 -0.28 10.06 -14.87
CA PRO A 27 -0.21 11.14 -13.88
C PRO A 27 -1.60 11.75 -13.67
N HIS A 28 -1.92 12.01 -12.41
CA HIS A 28 -3.11 12.73 -11.98
C HIS A 28 -2.71 13.97 -11.20
N ASP A 29 -3.23 15.12 -11.62
CA ASP A 29 -2.99 16.42 -11.01
C ASP A 29 -3.92 16.69 -9.83
N GLY A 30 -5.01 15.95 -9.73
CA GLY A 30 -6.02 16.15 -8.71
C GLY A 30 -6.83 14.89 -8.39
N ILE A 31 -7.82 15.11 -7.54
CA ILE A 31 -8.88 14.17 -7.23
C ILE A 31 -10.22 14.87 -7.22
N GLU A 32 -11.30 14.15 -7.44
CA GLU A 32 -12.66 14.66 -7.40
C GLU A 32 -13.39 14.13 -6.14
N LEU A 33 -13.95 15.01 -5.36
CA LEU A 33 -14.82 14.69 -4.22
C LEU A 33 -16.27 14.95 -4.61
N LEU A 34 -17.08 13.91 -4.63
CA LEU A 34 -18.52 14.03 -4.80
C LEU A 34 -19.18 14.06 -3.40
N PHE A 35 -19.74 15.19 -3.07
CA PHE A 35 -20.31 15.43 -1.75
C PHE A 35 -21.62 16.25 -1.87
N LYS A 36 -22.68 15.80 -1.22
CA LYS A 36 -24.03 16.43 -1.29
C LYS A 36 -24.52 16.68 -2.73
N GLY A 37 -24.23 15.75 -3.63
CA GLY A 37 -24.65 15.83 -5.03
C GLY A 37 -23.82 16.80 -5.91
N ALA A 38 -22.81 17.46 -5.35
CA ALA A 38 -21.90 18.34 -6.07
C ALA A 38 -20.48 17.74 -6.13
N ARG A 39 -19.82 17.91 -7.28
CA ARG A 39 -18.45 17.45 -7.48
C ARG A 39 -17.48 18.61 -7.28
N HIS A 40 -16.45 18.39 -6.46
CA HIS A 40 -15.41 19.34 -6.13
C HIS A 40 -14.05 18.75 -6.49
N ARG A 41 -13.36 19.36 -7.44
CA ARG A 41 -11.99 18.97 -7.77
C ARG A 41 -11.00 19.62 -6.82
N ILE A 42 -10.08 18.83 -6.27
CA ILE A 42 -8.93 19.28 -5.52
C ILE A 42 -7.71 19.26 -6.43
N ASP A 43 -7.17 20.41 -6.74
CA ASP A 43 -5.95 20.58 -7.53
C ASP A 43 -4.71 20.29 -6.68
N MET A 44 -4.31 19.01 -6.62
CA MET A 44 -3.14 18.61 -5.84
C MET A 44 -1.85 19.19 -6.44
N HIS A 45 -1.75 19.25 -7.74
CA HIS A 45 -0.57 19.80 -8.43
C HIS A 45 -0.34 21.27 -8.04
N GLY A 46 -1.36 22.11 -8.15
CA GLY A 46 -1.28 23.52 -7.77
C GLY A 46 -1.02 23.71 -6.28
N LEU A 47 -1.70 22.96 -5.42
CA LEU A 47 -1.58 23.07 -3.95
C LEU A 47 -0.22 22.59 -3.40
N THR A 48 0.48 21.72 -4.10
CA THR A 48 1.74 21.09 -3.64
C THR A 48 2.99 21.60 -4.35
N GLY A 49 2.86 22.58 -5.23
CA GLY A 49 3.99 23.11 -6.01
C GLY A 49 4.48 22.14 -7.06
N GLY A 50 3.57 21.45 -7.76
CA GLY A 50 3.87 20.61 -8.91
C GLY A 50 3.96 19.12 -8.64
N LYS A 51 3.59 18.62 -7.43
CA LYS A 51 3.57 17.18 -7.17
C LYS A 51 2.30 16.55 -7.71
N GLN A 52 2.46 15.33 -8.23
CA GLN A 52 1.40 14.53 -8.82
C GLN A 52 1.32 13.17 -8.12
N VAL A 53 0.23 12.45 -8.33
CA VAL A 53 0.17 11.02 -8.11
C VAL A 53 0.16 10.31 -9.45
N THR A 54 0.82 9.15 -9.52
CA THR A 54 0.89 8.36 -10.75
C THR A 54 0.11 7.07 -10.55
N VAL A 55 -0.88 6.82 -11.39
CA VAL A 55 -1.54 5.51 -11.43
C VAL A 55 -0.65 4.56 -12.20
N TYR A 56 -0.08 3.59 -11.47
CA TYR A 56 0.74 2.51 -12.01
C TYR A 56 0.56 1.27 -11.14
N GLY A 57 0.23 0.15 -11.76
CA GLY A 57 -0.18 -1.05 -11.05
C GLY A 57 0.88 -1.56 -10.06
N GLN A 58 0.47 -1.93 -8.86
CA GLN A 58 1.39 -2.54 -7.87
C GLN A 58 2.09 -3.78 -8.43
N THR A 59 1.40 -4.59 -9.23
CA THR A 59 1.95 -5.76 -9.91
C THR A 59 3.10 -5.37 -10.85
N GLU A 60 2.96 -4.23 -11.53
CA GLU A 60 3.99 -3.72 -12.44
C GLU A 60 5.22 -3.23 -11.67
N VAL A 61 5.01 -2.50 -10.56
CA VAL A 61 6.09 -2.10 -9.65
C VAL A 61 6.87 -3.33 -9.15
N THR A 62 6.14 -4.36 -8.72
CA THR A 62 6.76 -5.59 -8.24
C THR A 62 7.56 -6.29 -9.36
N ARG A 63 7.01 -6.35 -10.57
CA ARG A 63 7.70 -6.91 -11.73
C ARG A 63 9.00 -6.16 -12.03
N ASP A 64 8.96 -4.82 -12.08
CA ASP A 64 10.14 -3.99 -12.37
C ASP A 64 11.26 -4.22 -11.34
N LEU A 65 10.88 -4.29 -10.05
CA LEU A 65 11.83 -4.58 -8.98
C LEU A 65 12.43 -5.98 -9.06
N MET A 66 11.63 -7.00 -9.40
CA MET A 66 12.10 -8.37 -9.55
C MET A 66 13.03 -8.53 -10.77
N GLU A 67 12.67 -7.91 -11.90
CA GLU A 67 13.49 -7.90 -13.11
C GLU A 67 14.84 -7.23 -12.85
N ALA A 68 14.85 -6.07 -12.18
CA ALA A 68 16.09 -5.37 -11.82
C ALA A 68 16.98 -6.21 -10.90
N ARG A 69 16.41 -6.82 -9.85
CA ARG A 69 17.18 -7.71 -8.97
C ARG A 69 17.81 -8.89 -9.71
N THR A 70 17.05 -9.46 -10.66
CA THR A 70 17.55 -10.57 -11.48
C THR A 70 18.67 -10.11 -12.41
N ALA A 71 18.51 -8.94 -13.04
CA ALA A 71 19.51 -8.38 -13.94
C ALA A 71 20.83 -8.04 -13.23
N GLU A 72 20.75 -7.61 -11.97
CA GLU A 72 21.91 -7.34 -11.12
C GLU A 72 22.52 -8.59 -10.45
N GLY A 73 21.94 -9.76 -10.65
CA GLY A 73 22.40 -11.02 -10.05
C GLY A 73 22.21 -11.08 -8.53
N LEU A 74 21.30 -10.27 -7.97
CA LEU A 74 21.04 -10.25 -6.53
C LEU A 74 20.30 -11.52 -6.08
N THR A 75 20.81 -12.15 -5.03
CA THR A 75 20.23 -13.38 -4.50
C THR A 75 18.78 -13.17 -4.04
N THR A 76 17.87 -13.96 -4.58
CA THR A 76 16.47 -14.06 -4.13
C THR A 76 16.11 -15.53 -3.96
N ILE A 77 15.71 -15.91 -2.75
CA ILE A 77 15.36 -17.29 -2.42
C ILE A 77 13.84 -17.39 -2.40
N TYR A 78 13.29 -17.99 -3.45
CA TYR A 78 11.85 -18.27 -3.56
C TYR A 78 11.46 -19.57 -2.88
N SER A 79 10.18 -19.67 -2.50
CA SER A 79 9.61 -20.88 -1.87
C SER A 79 10.32 -21.29 -0.57
N ALA A 80 10.83 -20.29 0.18
CA ALA A 80 11.34 -20.51 1.53
C ALA A 80 10.16 -20.77 2.48
N ALA A 81 10.17 -21.91 3.17
CA ALA A 81 9.17 -22.27 4.17
C ALA A 81 9.75 -22.17 5.57
N ASN A 82 8.87 -22.19 6.60
CA ASN A 82 9.24 -22.24 8.01
C ASN A 82 10.31 -21.20 8.41
N VAL A 83 10.17 -19.99 7.87
CA VAL A 83 11.11 -18.89 8.17
C VAL A 83 11.02 -18.53 9.65
N SER A 84 12.17 -18.38 10.29
CA SER A 84 12.30 -17.93 11.69
C SER A 84 13.50 -17.02 11.88
N LEU A 85 13.37 -16.06 12.81
CA LEU A 85 14.38 -15.06 13.11
C LEU A 85 15.00 -15.35 14.47
N HIS A 86 16.33 -15.25 14.55
CA HIS A 86 17.09 -15.57 15.73
C HIS A 86 18.15 -14.49 16.01
N ASP A 87 18.43 -14.26 17.30
CA ASP A 87 19.54 -13.44 17.78
C ASP A 87 19.57 -12.00 17.23
N PHE A 88 18.41 -11.46 16.85
CA PHE A 88 18.32 -10.08 16.30
C PHE A 88 18.50 -9.00 17.38
N ASP A 89 18.58 -9.36 18.65
CA ASP A 89 18.99 -8.55 19.79
C ASP A 89 20.51 -8.60 20.06
N SER A 90 21.26 -9.38 19.25
CA SER A 90 22.70 -9.54 19.35
C SER A 90 23.43 -8.93 18.14
N ALA A 91 24.77 -9.07 18.12
CA ALA A 91 25.61 -8.62 17.02
C ALA A 91 25.57 -9.54 15.79
N LYS A 92 24.93 -10.71 15.86
CA LYS A 92 24.91 -11.73 14.81
C LYS A 92 23.50 -12.29 14.61
N PRO A 93 22.59 -11.47 14.09
CA PRO A 93 21.23 -11.92 13.77
C PRO A 93 21.28 -13.00 12.68
N ARG A 94 20.32 -13.93 12.76
CA ARG A 94 20.22 -15.06 11.84
C ARG A 94 18.81 -15.26 11.36
N VAL A 95 18.69 -15.68 10.10
CA VAL A 95 17.43 -16.11 9.50
C VAL A 95 17.54 -17.59 9.14
N ARG A 96 16.64 -18.43 9.67
CA ARG A 96 16.51 -19.83 9.27
C ARG A 96 15.30 -20.00 8.38
N TYR A 97 15.42 -20.89 7.42
CA TYR A 97 14.32 -21.27 6.53
C TYR A 97 14.51 -22.69 6.01
N GLU A 98 13.43 -23.28 5.53
CA GLU A 98 13.46 -24.57 4.85
C GLU A 98 13.27 -24.40 3.34
N LYS A 99 14.05 -25.12 2.58
CA LYS A 99 13.91 -25.21 1.12
C LYS A 99 14.35 -26.59 0.65
N ASP A 100 13.57 -27.18 -0.24
CA ASP A 100 13.84 -28.49 -0.83
C ASP A 100 14.09 -29.60 0.23
N GLY A 101 13.37 -29.52 1.36
CA GLY A 101 13.48 -30.45 2.49
C GLY A 101 14.74 -30.26 3.36
N GLN A 102 15.49 -29.20 3.16
CA GLN A 102 16.69 -28.87 3.94
C GLN A 102 16.53 -27.56 4.71
N THR A 103 17.07 -27.54 5.93
CA THR A 103 17.16 -26.32 6.73
C THR A 103 18.42 -25.53 6.34
N HIS A 104 18.22 -24.26 6.11
CA HIS A 104 19.27 -23.29 5.78
C HIS A 104 19.33 -22.20 6.83
N GLU A 105 20.49 -21.61 7.03
CA GLU A 105 20.69 -20.45 7.92
C GLU A 105 21.54 -19.39 7.22
N ILE A 106 21.14 -18.12 7.42
CA ILE A 106 21.88 -16.94 6.94
C ILE A 106 22.21 -16.11 8.17
N GLU A 107 23.51 -15.89 8.43
CA GLU A 107 24.01 -14.88 9.36
C GLU A 107 24.09 -13.54 8.62
N CYS A 108 23.65 -12.46 9.25
CA CYS A 108 23.61 -11.13 8.64
C CYS A 108 23.84 -10.04 9.67
N ASP A 109 24.06 -8.80 9.24
CA ASP A 109 24.20 -7.65 10.14
C ASP A 109 22.82 -7.13 10.58
N PHE A 110 21.86 -7.17 9.68
CA PHE A 110 20.49 -6.65 9.89
C PHE A 110 19.45 -7.51 9.19
N ILE A 111 18.24 -7.50 9.76
CA ILE A 111 17.05 -8.13 9.18
C ILE A 111 16.01 -7.04 8.89
N ALA A 112 15.57 -6.96 7.64
CA ALA A 112 14.42 -6.12 7.26
C ALA A 112 13.18 -7.01 7.12
N GLY A 113 12.26 -6.91 8.07
CA GLY A 113 10.96 -7.58 8.08
C GLY A 113 9.98 -6.84 7.17
N CYS A 114 9.95 -7.24 5.89
CA CYS A 114 9.05 -6.72 4.85
C CYS A 114 8.02 -7.79 4.47
N ASP A 115 7.62 -8.62 5.40
CA ASP A 115 6.89 -9.88 5.23
C ASP A 115 5.38 -9.75 5.43
N GLY A 116 4.87 -8.51 5.48
CA GLY A 116 3.45 -8.20 5.56
C GLY A 116 2.83 -8.43 6.93
N TYR A 117 1.52 -8.27 7.01
CA TYR A 117 0.80 -8.32 8.28
C TYR A 117 0.88 -9.70 8.96
N HIS A 118 0.87 -10.77 8.20
CA HIS A 118 0.93 -12.15 8.68
C HIS A 118 2.34 -12.75 8.70
N GLY A 119 3.35 -11.94 8.44
CA GLY A 119 4.74 -12.35 8.46
C GLY A 119 5.25 -12.70 9.85
N VAL A 120 6.39 -13.38 9.90
CA VAL A 120 7.01 -13.84 11.14
C VAL A 120 7.77 -12.74 11.88
N SER A 121 8.18 -11.68 11.17
CA SER A 121 9.09 -10.67 11.72
C SER A 121 8.50 -9.98 12.97
N ARG A 122 7.29 -9.45 12.88
CA ARG A 122 6.62 -8.84 14.04
C ARG A 122 6.32 -9.86 15.14
N ALA A 123 5.90 -11.06 14.77
CA ALA A 123 5.59 -12.12 15.72
C ALA A 123 6.83 -12.65 16.49
N SER A 124 8.04 -12.43 15.96
CA SER A 124 9.30 -12.80 16.62
C SER A 124 9.71 -11.84 17.73
N VAL A 125 9.13 -10.62 17.75
CA VAL A 125 9.43 -9.62 18.79
C VAL A 125 8.74 -10.02 20.10
N PRO A 126 9.42 -9.96 21.27
CA PRO A 126 8.79 -10.19 22.56
C PRO A 126 7.56 -9.30 22.78
N ALA A 127 6.48 -9.88 23.31
CA ALA A 127 5.20 -9.19 23.44
C ALA A 127 5.25 -7.97 24.38
N ASP A 128 6.16 -7.96 25.33
CA ASP A 128 6.40 -6.85 26.26
C ASP A 128 7.27 -5.72 25.67
N ALA A 129 7.92 -5.99 24.55
CA ALA A 129 8.77 -5.03 23.85
C ALA A 129 8.06 -4.31 22.68
N ILE A 130 6.83 -4.68 22.35
CA ILE A 130 6.04 -4.11 21.26
C ILE A 130 4.64 -3.71 21.75
N GLN A 131 4.21 -2.52 21.35
CA GLN A 131 2.84 -2.07 21.54
C GLN A 131 2.12 -2.03 20.20
N THR A 132 0.87 -2.52 20.17
CA THR A 132 0.05 -2.50 18.95
C THR A 132 -1.21 -1.70 19.16
N TYR A 133 -1.59 -0.98 18.11
CA TYR A 133 -2.83 -0.21 18.04
C TYR A 133 -3.62 -0.70 16.85
N GLU A 134 -4.87 -1.08 17.08
CA GLU A 134 -5.73 -1.60 16.02
C GLU A 134 -7.12 -0.98 16.08
N LYS A 135 -7.67 -0.69 14.90
CA LYS A 135 -9.07 -0.31 14.69
C LYS A 135 -9.62 -1.07 13.50
N VAL A 136 -10.67 -1.84 13.72
CA VAL A 136 -11.45 -2.47 12.68
C VAL A 136 -12.66 -1.60 12.37
N TYR A 137 -12.93 -1.36 11.09
CA TYR A 137 -14.08 -0.56 10.66
C TYR A 137 -15.31 -1.46 10.50
N PRO A 138 -16.54 -0.96 10.80
CA PRO A 138 -17.77 -1.76 10.73
C PRO A 138 -18.29 -1.90 9.28
N PHE A 139 -17.42 -1.78 8.29
CA PHE A 139 -17.72 -1.92 6.87
C PHE A 139 -16.49 -2.35 6.08
N GLY A 140 -16.75 -2.89 4.90
CA GLY A 140 -15.75 -3.25 3.93
C GLY A 140 -15.98 -2.55 2.59
N TRP A 141 -15.07 -2.78 1.65
CA TRP A 141 -15.20 -2.31 0.29
C TRP A 141 -15.37 -3.49 -0.66
N LEU A 142 -16.54 -3.57 -1.29
CA LEU A 142 -16.77 -4.45 -2.42
C LEU A 142 -16.12 -3.82 -3.65
N GLY A 143 -15.07 -4.45 -4.15
CA GLY A 143 -14.28 -3.99 -5.28
C GLY A 143 -14.51 -4.82 -6.53
N VAL A 144 -14.68 -4.16 -7.66
CA VAL A 144 -14.74 -4.77 -9.00
C VAL A 144 -13.63 -4.23 -9.87
N LEU A 145 -12.88 -5.13 -10.52
CA LEU A 145 -11.99 -4.83 -11.64
C LEU A 145 -12.69 -5.24 -12.93
N ALA A 146 -12.76 -4.37 -13.91
CA ALA A 146 -13.40 -4.67 -15.19
C ALA A 146 -12.65 -4.02 -16.37
N ASP A 147 -12.70 -4.66 -17.53
CA ASP A 147 -12.22 -4.10 -18.79
C ASP A 147 -13.27 -3.16 -19.38
N VAL A 148 -13.37 -1.99 -18.76
CA VAL A 148 -14.23 -0.89 -19.17
C VAL A 148 -13.46 0.42 -19.06
N PRO A 149 -13.73 1.42 -19.94
CA PRO A 149 -13.08 2.72 -19.85
C PRO A 149 -13.40 3.39 -18.50
N PRO A 150 -12.49 4.21 -17.96
CA PRO A 150 -12.73 4.94 -16.73
C PRO A 150 -13.84 5.97 -16.88
N VAL A 151 -14.63 6.14 -15.83
CA VAL A 151 -15.70 7.14 -15.76
C VAL A 151 -15.15 8.57 -15.66
N SER A 152 -13.95 8.74 -15.14
CA SER A 152 -13.20 10.00 -15.08
C SER A 152 -11.71 9.72 -15.23
N HIS A 153 -10.97 10.73 -15.71
CA HIS A 153 -9.51 10.67 -15.76
C HIS A 153 -8.89 10.67 -14.33
N GLU A 154 -9.48 11.42 -13.41
CA GLU A 154 -9.03 11.46 -12.02
C GLU A 154 -9.91 10.56 -11.13
N LEU A 155 -9.42 10.26 -9.93
CA LEU A 155 -10.16 9.49 -8.93
C LEU A 155 -11.41 10.26 -8.48
N ILE A 156 -12.58 9.59 -8.45
CA ILE A 156 -13.79 10.14 -7.85
C ILE A 156 -14.02 9.43 -6.51
N TYR A 157 -14.01 10.21 -5.45
CA TYR A 157 -14.40 9.79 -4.09
C TYR A 157 -15.83 10.29 -3.86
N ALA A 158 -16.79 9.40 -3.90
CA ALA A 158 -18.20 9.73 -3.71
C ALA A 158 -18.65 9.39 -2.29
N ASN A 159 -19.12 10.40 -1.55
CA ASN A 159 -19.78 10.25 -0.26
C ASN A 159 -21.26 10.60 -0.41
N THR A 160 -22.12 9.62 -0.20
CA THR A 160 -23.57 9.74 -0.38
C THR A 160 -24.33 9.15 0.83
N GLU A 161 -25.63 9.40 0.92
CA GLU A 161 -26.48 8.77 1.93
C GLU A 161 -26.49 7.22 1.83
N ARG A 162 -26.14 6.67 0.66
CA ARG A 162 -26.00 5.23 0.42
C ARG A 162 -24.61 4.67 0.84
N GLY A 163 -23.74 5.52 1.32
CA GLY A 163 -22.37 5.21 1.67
C GLY A 163 -21.35 5.62 0.61
N PHE A 164 -20.13 5.21 0.82
CA PHE A 164 -18.97 5.58 0.01
C PHE A 164 -18.88 4.78 -1.29
N ALA A 165 -18.38 5.43 -2.35
CA ALA A 165 -17.90 4.77 -3.57
C ALA A 165 -16.60 5.41 -4.07
N LEU A 166 -15.76 4.63 -4.76
CA LEU A 166 -14.52 5.10 -5.37
C LEU A 166 -14.45 4.63 -6.82
N CYS A 167 -14.21 5.57 -7.72
CA CYS A 167 -13.90 5.30 -9.12
C CYS A 167 -12.41 5.55 -9.37
N SER A 168 -11.72 4.56 -9.92
CA SER A 168 -10.28 4.62 -10.18
C SER A 168 -9.97 3.98 -11.53
N MET A 169 -9.29 4.69 -12.40
CA MET A 169 -8.74 4.11 -13.62
C MET A 169 -7.54 3.20 -13.29
N ARG A 170 -7.30 2.20 -14.15
CA ARG A 170 -6.08 1.39 -14.17
C ARG A 170 -5.34 1.53 -15.50
N SER A 171 -6.08 1.77 -16.56
CA SER A 171 -5.60 2.12 -17.90
C SER A 171 -6.73 2.83 -18.63
N ALA A 172 -6.51 3.21 -19.90
CA ALA A 172 -7.56 3.78 -20.74
C ALA A 172 -8.77 2.82 -20.97
N THR A 173 -8.56 1.52 -20.78
CA THR A 173 -9.57 0.47 -21.03
C THR A 173 -9.89 -0.39 -19.82
N ARG A 174 -9.30 -0.11 -18.67
CA ARG A 174 -9.49 -0.90 -17.43
C ARG A 174 -9.73 0.00 -16.24
N SER A 175 -10.73 -0.34 -15.44
CA SER A 175 -11.13 0.43 -14.26
C SER A 175 -11.30 -0.45 -13.05
N ARG A 176 -11.04 0.13 -11.87
CA ARG A 176 -11.32 -0.45 -10.57
C ARG A 176 -12.33 0.42 -9.84
N TYR A 177 -13.43 -0.16 -9.44
CA TYR A 177 -14.50 0.51 -8.70
C TYR A 177 -14.72 -0.14 -7.36
N TYR A 178 -15.15 0.66 -6.37
CA TYR A 178 -15.48 0.17 -5.04
C TYR A 178 -16.79 0.78 -4.57
N VAL A 179 -17.56 -0.02 -3.83
CA VAL A 179 -18.72 0.44 -3.06
C VAL A 179 -18.57 -0.05 -1.62
N GLN A 180 -18.90 0.80 -0.66
CA GLN A 180 -18.94 0.44 0.74
C GLN A 180 -20.11 -0.53 1.00
N VAL A 181 -19.82 -1.59 1.76
CA VAL A 181 -20.79 -2.62 2.17
C VAL A 181 -20.61 -2.92 3.66
N PRO A 182 -21.64 -3.43 4.36
CA PRO A 182 -21.49 -3.91 5.73
C PRO A 182 -20.41 -4.99 5.87
N THR A 183 -19.86 -5.15 7.07
CA THR A 183 -18.77 -6.13 7.33
C THR A 183 -19.23 -7.58 7.10
N GLU A 184 -20.51 -7.87 7.35
CA GLU A 184 -21.11 -9.20 7.21
C GLU A 184 -21.44 -9.57 5.77
N GLU A 185 -21.29 -8.61 4.84
CA GLU A 185 -21.63 -8.81 3.43
C GLU A 185 -20.70 -9.84 2.77
N ARG A 186 -21.27 -10.58 1.81
CA ARG A 186 -20.56 -11.62 1.08
C ARG A 186 -20.56 -11.32 -0.41
N VAL A 187 -19.45 -11.59 -1.05
CA VAL A 187 -19.25 -11.32 -2.48
C VAL A 187 -20.24 -12.11 -3.36
N GLU A 188 -20.63 -13.29 -2.90
CA GLU A 188 -21.57 -14.18 -3.60
C GLU A 188 -22.98 -13.58 -3.72
N ASN A 189 -23.33 -12.65 -2.83
CA ASN A 189 -24.65 -11.95 -2.87
C ASN A 189 -24.71 -10.87 -3.95
N TRP A 190 -23.57 -10.58 -4.62
CA TRP A 190 -23.45 -9.48 -5.57
C TRP A 190 -23.25 -9.99 -7.00
N SER A 191 -24.29 -9.93 -7.83
CA SER A 191 -24.11 -10.02 -9.27
C SER A 191 -23.36 -8.78 -9.81
N ASP A 192 -22.80 -8.86 -11.01
CA ASP A 192 -22.22 -7.68 -11.66
C ASP A 192 -23.25 -6.58 -11.86
N GLU A 193 -24.46 -6.95 -12.26
CA GLU A 193 -25.58 -6.02 -12.41
C GLU A 193 -25.92 -5.29 -11.11
N ALA A 194 -26.02 -6.01 -9.99
CA ALA A 194 -26.26 -5.42 -8.67
C ALA A 194 -25.17 -4.42 -8.29
N PHE A 195 -23.90 -4.77 -8.53
CA PHE A 195 -22.77 -3.88 -8.27
C PHE A 195 -22.85 -2.60 -9.12
N TRP A 196 -23.06 -2.73 -10.43
CA TRP A 196 -23.13 -1.58 -11.33
C TRP A 196 -24.33 -0.67 -11.02
N ASN A 197 -25.45 -1.23 -10.65
CA ASN A 197 -26.63 -0.46 -10.24
C ASN A 197 -26.38 0.32 -8.95
N GLU A 198 -25.72 -0.29 -7.96
CA GLU A 198 -25.36 0.36 -6.72
C GLU A 198 -24.30 1.45 -6.92
N LEU A 199 -23.27 1.17 -7.72
CA LEU A 199 -22.28 2.19 -8.07
C LEU A 199 -22.93 3.39 -8.77
N ARG A 200 -23.79 3.13 -9.78
CA ARG A 200 -24.51 4.18 -10.50
C ARG A 200 -25.36 5.04 -9.56
N ALA A 201 -26.00 4.43 -8.56
CA ALA A 201 -26.80 5.15 -7.58
C ALA A 201 -26.01 6.10 -6.68
N ARG A 202 -24.68 5.86 -6.52
CA ARG A 202 -23.76 6.69 -5.72
C ARG A 202 -23.01 7.76 -6.51
N LEU A 203 -23.22 7.85 -7.82
CA LEU A 203 -22.57 8.82 -8.68
C LEU A 203 -23.49 10.00 -9.00
N ASP A 204 -22.88 11.14 -9.36
CA ASP A 204 -23.59 12.30 -9.91
C ASP A 204 -24.12 12.04 -11.34
N PRO A 205 -25.03 12.85 -11.87
CA PRO A 205 -25.63 12.63 -13.20
C PRO A 205 -24.60 12.49 -14.30
N GLU A 206 -23.55 13.32 -14.33
CA GLU A 206 -22.52 13.29 -15.36
C GLU A 206 -21.74 11.96 -15.33
N ALA A 207 -21.30 11.53 -14.15
CA ALA A 207 -20.60 10.25 -14.02
C ALA A 207 -21.51 9.05 -14.32
N ARG A 208 -22.81 9.15 -14.00
CA ARG A 208 -23.79 8.10 -14.36
C ARG A 208 -23.91 7.88 -15.85
N GLU A 209 -23.94 8.95 -16.61
CA GLU A 209 -24.03 8.90 -18.08
C GLU A 209 -22.76 8.33 -18.71
N ARG A 210 -21.60 8.64 -18.14
CA ARG A 210 -20.29 8.16 -18.62
C ARG A 210 -19.96 6.73 -18.18
N LEU A 211 -20.65 6.20 -17.17
CA LEU A 211 -20.33 4.89 -16.62
C LEU A 211 -20.61 3.77 -17.61
N VAL A 212 -19.56 3.20 -18.17
CA VAL A 212 -19.61 1.96 -18.94
C VAL A 212 -19.53 0.77 -18.01
N THR A 213 -20.40 -0.21 -18.22
CA THR A 213 -20.44 -1.43 -17.41
C THR A 213 -19.99 -2.64 -18.21
N GLY A 214 -19.47 -3.67 -17.56
CA GLY A 214 -19.01 -4.90 -18.19
C GLY A 214 -18.87 -6.04 -17.18
N PRO A 215 -18.49 -7.23 -17.61
CA PRO A 215 -18.23 -8.34 -16.71
C PRO A 215 -17.06 -8.05 -15.79
N SER A 216 -17.15 -8.46 -14.52
CA SER A 216 -16.06 -8.35 -13.58
C SER A 216 -14.96 -9.37 -13.92
N LEU A 217 -13.71 -8.90 -14.00
CA LEU A 217 -12.52 -9.75 -14.06
C LEU A 217 -12.18 -10.27 -12.65
N GLU A 218 -12.40 -9.43 -11.66
CA GLU A 218 -12.17 -9.72 -10.24
C GLU A 218 -13.25 -9.00 -9.43
N LYS A 219 -13.78 -9.69 -8.44
CA LYS A 219 -14.73 -9.15 -7.47
C LYS A 219 -14.39 -9.68 -6.08
N SER A 220 -14.19 -8.80 -5.11
CA SER A 220 -13.82 -9.17 -3.75
C SER A 220 -14.29 -8.12 -2.75
N ILE A 221 -14.46 -8.53 -1.50
CA ILE A 221 -14.71 -7.60 -0.38
C ILE A 221 -13.45 -7.53 0.46
N ALA A 222 -12.92 -6.32 0.61
CA ALA A 222 -11.77 -6.04 1.46
C ALA A 222 -12.27 -5.44 2.80
N PRO A 223 -12.02 -6.11 3.94
CA PRO A 223 -12.26 -5.50 5.24
C PRO A 223 -11.29 -4.34 5.46
N LEU A 224 -11.74 -3.29 6.14
CA LEU A 224 -10.91 -2.14 6.46
C LEU A 224 -10.41 -2.21 7.90
N ARG A 225 -9.11 -1.94 8.06
CA ARG A 225 -8.48 -1.78 9.37
C ARG A 225 -7.39 -0.73 9.35
N SER A 226 -7.15 -0.15 10.49
CA SER A 226 -5.93 0.57 10.85
C SER A 226 -5.14 -0.30 11.83
N PHE A 227 -3.83 -0.37 11.66
CA PHE A 227 -2.94 -1.09 12.55
C PHE A 227 -1.59 -0.40 12.61
N VAL A 228 -1.02 -0.25 13.81
CA VAL A 228 0.35 0.25 14.01
C VAL A 228 1.03 -0.57 15.10
N ALA A 229 2.27 -0.95 14.87
CA ALA A 229 3.16 -1.59 15.84
C ALA A 229 4.32 -0.63 16.18
N GLU A 230 4.55 -0.43 17.46
CA GLU A 230 5.61 0.45 18.00
C GLU A 230 6.47 -0.28 19.04
N PRO A 231 7.79 -0.10 18.97
CA PRO A 231 8.59 0.55 17.93
C PRO A 231 8.71 -0.30 16.67
N MET A 232 9.25 0.27 15.57
CA MET A 232 9.49 -0.44 14.31
C MET A 232 10.91 -1.02 14.19
N ARG A 233 11.68 -1.00 15.29
CA ARG A 233 13.03 -1.57 15.37
C ARG A 233 13.25 -2.29 16.69
N PHE A 234 13.90 -3.46 16.63
CA PHE A 234 14.33 -4.27 17.78
C PHE A 234 15.74 -4.80 17.52
N GLY A 235 16.72 -4.19 18.19
CA GLY A 235 18.11 -4.55 17.94
C GLY A 235 18.47 -4.37 16.45
N SER A 236 18.76 -5.48 15.78
CA SER A 236 19.10 -5.55 14.35
C SER A 236 17.90 -5.89 13.44
N LEU A 237 16.69 -6.06 13.99
CA LEU A 237 15.44 -6.28 13.26
C LEU A 237 14.71 -4.95 13.03
N PHE A 238 14.35 -4.68 11.79
CA PHE A 238 13.56 -3.54 11.34
C PHE A 238 12.26 -4.02 10.71
N LEU A 239 11.11 -3.49 11.15
CA LEU A 239 9.82 -3.75 10.53
C LEU A 239 9.51 -2.66 9.51
N ALA A 240 9.01 -3.02 8.33
CA ALA A 240 8.64 -2.08 7.28
C ALA A 240 7.33 -2.49 6.59
N GLY A 241 6.54 -1.50 6.17
CA GLY A 241 5.27 -1.71 5.50
C GLY A 241 4.24 -2.43 6.38
N ASP A 242 3.47 -3.34 5.78
CA ASP A 242 2.37 -4.03 6.47
C ASP A 242 2.83 -4.92 7.64
N ALA A 243 4.12 -5.21 7.76
CA ALA A 243 4.68 -5.84 8.96
C ALA A 243 4.56 -4.93 10.19
N ALA A 244 4.61 -3.61 10.00
CA ALA A 244 4.54 -2.61 11.06
C ALA A 244 3.23 -1.82 11.10
N HIS A 245 2.59 -1.55 9.96
CA HIS A 245 1.41 -0.69 9.90
C HIS A 245 0.49 -1.02 8.72
N ILE A 246 -0.80 -0.87 8.93
CA ILE A 246 -1.84 -0.95 7.90
C ILE A 246 -2.71 0.29 8.00
N VAL A 247 -2.94 0.96 6.90
CA VAL A 247 -3.88 2.09 6.78
C VAL A 247 -5.06 1.71 5.91
N PRO A 248 -6.26 2.25 6.15
CA PRO A 248 -7.39 2.08 5.24
C PRO A 248 -7.02 2.51 3.82
N PRO A 249 -7.50 1.80 2.80
CA PRO A 249 -7.12 2.05 1.40
C PRO A 249 -7.63 3.38 0.84
N THR A 250 -8.50 4.08 1.55
CA THR A 250 -9.17 5.32 1.12
C THR A 250 -8.19 6.39 0.62
N GLY A 251 -7.09 6.60 1.35
CA GLY A 251 -6.06 7.57 0.96
C GLY A 251 -4.95 7.03 0.05
N ALA A 252 -5.02 5.76 -0.37
CA ALA A 252 -3.98 5.06 -1.13
C ALA A 252 -2.58 5.14 -0.46
N LYS A 253 -2.51 5.17 0.88
CA LYS A 253 -1.27 5.43 1.63
C LYS A 253 -0.41 4.20 1.88
N GLY A 254 -0.96 2.97 1.90
CA GLY A 254 -0.24 1.76 2.33
C GLY A 254 1.08 1.53 1.58
N LEU A 255 1.04 1.41 0.26
CA LEU A 255 2.24 1.24 -0.55
C LEU A 255 3.22 2.42 -0.40
N ASN A 256 2.70 3.63 -0.36
CA ASN A 256 3.53 4.85 -0.24
C ASN A 256 4.21 4.97 1.12
N LEU A 257 3.57 4.51 2.20
CA LEU A 257 4.18 4.40 3.53
C LEU A 257 5.27 3.33 3.55
N ALA A 258 4.97 2.12 3.04
CA ALA A 258 5.95 1.04 2.95
C ALA A 258 7.20 1.48 2.16
N THR A 259 7.00 2.18 1.04
CA THR A 259 8.10 2.74 0.25
C THR A 259 8.90 3.80 1.01
N ALA A 260 8.23 4.65 1.80
CA ALA A 260 8.92 5.62 2.64
C ALA A 260 9.78 4.95 3.73
N ASP A 261 9.28 3.87 4.35
CA ASP A 261 10.05 3.09 5.33
C ASP A 261 11.32 2.52 4.70
N VAL A 262 11.19 1.92 3.51
CA VAL A 262 12.34 1.42 2.73
C VAL A 262 13.32 2.56 2.42
N GLY A 263 12.82 3.74 2.07
CA GLY A 263 13.64 4.94 1.84
C GLY A 263 14.43 5.37 3.07
N TYR A 264 13.81 5.38 4.26
CA TYR A 264 14.50 5.69 5.52
C TYR A 264 15.52 4.61 5.88
N LEU A 265 15.13 3.33 5.78
CA LEU A 265 16.00 2.20 6.14
C LEU A 265 17.22 2.12 5.21
N SER A 266 17.02 2.20 3.89
CA SER A 266 18.12 2.12 2.93
C SER A 266 19.15 3.23 3.15
N ARG A 267 18.68 4.47 3.40
CA ARG A 267 19.56 5.58 3.71
C ARG A 267 20.33 5.40 5.04
N ALA A 268 19.66 4.85 6.05
CA ALA A 268 20.28 4.57 7.34
C ALA A 268 21.35 3.48 7.23
N LEU A 269 21.10 2.45 6.41
CA LEU A 269 22.09 1.41 6.10
C LEU A 269 23.28 1.97 5.29
N GLU A 270 23.04 2.83 4.30
CA GLU A 270 24.12 3.53 3.57
C GLU A 270 25.06 4.30 4.52
N ILE A 271 24.49 5.06 5.45
CA ILE A 271 25.26 5.81 6.47
C ILE A 271 26.03 4.85 7.36
N PHE A 272 25.38 3.78 7.83
CA PHE A 272 26.03 2.79 8.68
C PHE A 272 27.25 2.16 8.02
N TYR A 273 27.11 1.69 6.77
CA TYR A 273 28.22 1.01 6.10
C TYR A 273 29.33 1.97 5.63
N ASN A 274 28.97 3.16 5.18
CA ASN A 274 29.92 4.13 4.66
C ASN A 274 30.63 4.95 5.75
N GLU A 275 29.84 5.39 6.77
CA GLU A 275 30.31 6.33 7.79
C GLU A 275 30.58 5.65 9.15
N LYS A 276 30.24 4.35 9.28
CA LYS A 276 30.29 3.57 10.53
C LYS A 276 29.46 4.18 11.67
N SER A 277 28.37 4.85 11.32
CA SER A 277 27.47 5.51 12.27
C SER A 277 26.12 4.81 12.35
N ALA A 278 25.72 4.38 13.56
CA ALA A 278 24.40 3.80 13.82
C ALA A 278 23.29 4.85 14.04
N SER A 279 23.64 6.14 14.12
CA SER A 279 22.70 7.20 14.52
C SER A 279 21.44 7.30 13.65
N ALA A 280 21.55 7.02 12.35
CA ALA A 280 20.41 7.00 11.45
C ALA A 280 19.53 5.75 11.65
N LEU A 281 20.12 4.59 11.92
CA LEU A 281 19.42 3.37 12.29
C LEU A 281 18.66 3.55 13.61
N ASP A 282 19.26 4.22 14.60
CA ASP A 282 18.64 4.47 15.90
C ASP A 282 17.38 5.35 15.79
N ARG A 283 17.33 6.23 14.78
CA ARG A 283 16.21 7.13 14.51
C ARG A 283 15.15 6.54 13.57
N TYR A 284 15.35 5.35 13.02
CA TYR A 284 14.45 4.74 12.01
C TYR A 284 13.01 4.69 12.49
N SER A 285 12.78 4.09 13.66
CA SER A 285 11.42 3.92 14.21
C SER A 285 10.70 5.27 14.36
N ASP A 286 11.35 6.27 14.95
CA ASP A 286 10.77 7.60 15.17
C ASP A 286 10.42 8.31 13.86
N LEU A 287 11.29 8.20 12.85
CA LEU A 287 11.07 8.82 11.54
C LEU A 287 9.87 8.18 10.81
N CYS A 288 9.81 6.84 10.80
CA CYS A 288 8.71 6.11 10.19
C CYS A 288 7.39 6.38 10.93
N LEU A 289 7.34 6.21 12.24
CA LEU A 289 6.13 6.38 13.04
C LEU A 289 5.55 7.79 12.96
N ARG A 290 6.39 8.83 12.90
CA ARG A 290 5.93 10.20 12.67
C ARG A 290 5.14 10.35 11.38
N ARG A 291 5.53 9.64 10.32
CA ARG A 291 4.82 9.64 9.04
C ARG A 291 3.59 8.74 9.09
N VAL A 292 3.73 7.55 9.66
CA VAL A 292 2.65 6.56 9.83
C VAL A 292 1.46 7.18 10.56
N TRP A 293 1.66 7.79 11.72
CA TRP A 293 0.57 8.40 12.50
C TRP A 293 -0.12 9.57 11.80
N LYS A 294 0.61 10.35 10.99
CA LYS A 294 -0.02 11.37 10.14
C LYS A 294 -0.90 10.75 9.05
N ALA A 295 -0.46 9.68 8.44
CA ALA A 295 -1.22 8.98 7.41
C ALA A 295 -2.41 8.24 8.00
N GLU A 296 -2.27 7.62 9.19
CA GLU A 296 -3.38 7.00 9.93
C GLU A 296 -4.46 8.02 10.27
N ARG A 297 -4.08 9.16 10.82
CA ARG A 297 -5.03 10.25 11.12
C ARG A 297 -5.76 10.73 9.87
N PHE A 298 -5.04 10.93 8.77
CA PHE A 298 -5.64 11.33 7.49
C PHE A 298 -6.58 10.25 6.96
N SER A 299 -6.10 9.00 6.89
CA SER A 299 -6.88 7.88 6.35
C SER A 299 -8.13 7.60 7.19
N TRP A 300 -8.01 7.69 8.53
CA TRP A 300 -9.15 7.55 9.42
C TRP A 300 -10.20 8.63 9.18
N TRP A 301 -9.79 9.90 9.16
CA TRP A 301 -10.68 11.02 8.88
C TRP A 301 -11.35 10.87 7.51
N PHE A 302 -10.57 10.56 6.48
CA PHE A 302 -11.06 10.44 5.11
C PHE A 302 -11.96 9.21 4.90
N THR A 303 -11.77 8.16 5.67
CA THR A 303 -12.63 6.96 5.67
C THR A 303 -13.94 7.20 6.42
N SER A 304 -13.97 8.20 7.31
CA SER A 304 -15.14 8.53 8.14
C SER A 304 -16.04 9.61 7.50
N LEU A 305 -15.64 10.15 6.37
CA LEU A 305 -16.48 11.04 5.55
C LEU A 305 -17.59 10.25 4.89
#